data_140cbe3bec7f06b994fabc1d3beb034f
#
_entry.id   140cbe3bec7f06b994fabc1d3beb034f
#
_cell.length_a   1.000
_cell.length_b   1.000
_cell.length_c   1.000
_cell.angle_alpha   90.00
_cell.angle_beta   90.00
_cell.angle_gamma   90.00
#
_symmetry.space_group_name_H-M   'P 1'
#
loop_
_entity.id
_entity.type
_entity.pdbx_description
1 polymer ?
#
loop_
_entity_poly.entity_id
_entity_poly.type
_entity_poly.pdbx_seq_one_letter_code
_entity_poly.pdbx_strand_id
1 'polypeptide(L)'
;MDLILQDARQKSMTLLDLGVNVNFAPVADVSTDPADFIYARSFGQDAQATAGYVAQVVGVMEEEHIGSVLKHFPGYGNNVDTHTGIALDQRPYETFQTADFLPFQAGIQAGADAVLVSHNIAASMDESLPASLSPTVHQILREELGFDGVVLTDDLAMDAVMEYAQNGSAAVLAIQAGNDMVVTTDFQTQIPQVIHAVQSGVIAESQIDQAVTRVLNWKYELGLLGN
;
A
#
# COMPACT_ATOMS: atom_id res chain seq x y z
N MET A 1 -22.61 -5.99 -8.73
CA MET A 1 -21.93 -4.74 -8.40
C MET A 1 -22.72 -3.92 -7.36
N ASP A 2 -23.99 -3.61 -7.57
CA ASP A 2 -24.79 -2.71 -6.70
C ASP A 2 -24.73 -3.04 -5.20
N LEU A 3 -24.82 -4.32 -4.83
CA LEU A 3 -24.68 -4.74 -3.42
C LEU A 3 -23.30 -4.44 -2.84
N ILE A 4 -22.24 -4.54 -3.64
CA ILE A 4 -20.86 -4.25 -3.22
C ILE A 4 -20.70 -2.74 -2.97
N LEU A 5 -21.23 -1.92 -3.86
CA LEU A 5 -21.16 -0.46 -3.70
C LEU A 5 -21.99 0.03 -2.52
N GLN A 6 -23.17 -0.58 -2.31
CA GLN A 6 -23.98 -0.32 -1.13
C GLN A 6 -23.26 -0.73 0.17
N ASP A 7 -22.58 -1.88 0.19
CA ASP A 7 -21.78 -2.34 1.32
C ASP A 7 -20.58 -1.41 1.57
N ALA A 8 -19.87 -0.99 0.51
CA ALA A 8 -18.77 -0.03 0.61
C ALA A 8 -19.25 1.30 1.24
N ARG A 9 -20.38 1.84 0.79
CA ARG A 9 -21.01 3.05 1.35
C ARG A 9 -21.35 2.88 2.82
N GLN A 10 -22.03 1.77 3.17
CA GLN A 10 -22.42 1.49 4.56
C GLN A 10 -21.20 1.35 5.48
N LYS A 11 -20.12 0.70 5.00
CA LYS A 11 -18.86 0.58 5.76
C LYS A 11 -18.20 1.94 5.96
N SER A 12 -18.13 2.77 4.93
CA SER A 12 -17.59 4.12 4.98
C SER A 12 -18.32 4.97 6.05
N MET A 13 -19.64 5.01 6.00
CA MET A 13 -20.46 5.71 6.98
C MET A 13 -20.23 5.19 8.41
N THR A 14 -20.20 3.87 8.58
CA THR A 14 -19.96 3.24 9.91
C THR A 14 -18.60 3.60 10.47
N LEU A 15 -17.55 3.60 9.65
CA LEU A 15 -16.20 3.98 10.07
C LEU A 15 -16.14 5.46 10.47
N LEU A 16 -16.73 6.34 9.67
CA LEU A 16 -16.80 7.78 9.97
C LEU A 16 -17.57 8.06 11.27
N ASP A 17 -18.69 7.38 11.51
CA ASP A 17 -19.47 7.49 12.77
C ASP A 17 -18.63 7.06 13.99
N LEU A 18 -17.65 6.17 13.81
CA LEU A 18 -16.69 5.74 14.84
C LEU A 18 -15.46 6.66 14.94
N GLY A 19 -15.37 7.70 14.10
CA GLY A 19 -14.23 8.60 14.04
C GLY A 19 -13.02 8.06 13.27
N VAL A 20 -13.20 7.00 12.47
CA VAL A 20 -12.16 6.43 11.60
C VAL A 20 -12.24 7.10 10.23
N ASN A 21 -11.15 7.74 9.82
CA ASN A 21 -11.11 8.57 8.61
C ASN A 21 -10.53 7.86 7.39
N VAL A 22 -9.88 6.71 7.57
CA VAL A 22 -9.20 5.95 6.51
C VAL A 22 -9.55 4.48 6.64
N ASN A 23 -9.92 3.86 5.53
CA ASN A 23 -10.12 2.41 5.43
C ASN A 23 -9.03 1.80 4.55
N PHE A 24 -8.30 0.79 5.04
CA PHE A 24 -7.32 0.05 4.25
C PHE A 24 -8.02 -0.88 3.25
N ALA A 25 -8.72 -0.28 2.31
CA ALA A 25 -9.52 -0.87 1.24
C ALA A 25 -9.54 0.07 0.02
N PRO A 26 -9.88 -0.45 -1.18
CA PRO A 26 -10.17 -1.85 -1.52
C PRO A 26 -8.92 -2.74 -1.65
N VAL A 27 -9.13 -4.07 -1.58
CA VAL A 27 -8.10 -5.04 -1.97
C VAL A 27 -8.03 -5.09 -3.50
N ALA A 28 -6.89 -4.71 -4.05
CA ALA A 28 -6.63 -4.64 -5.49
C ALA A 28 -5.93 -5.90 -6.05
N ASP A 29 -5.59 -6.85 -5.17
CA ASP A 29 -4.96 -8.11 -5.58
C ASP A 29 -5.85 -8.91 -6.53
N VAL A 30 -5.23 -9.47 -7.58
CA VAL A 30 -5.88 -10.33 -8.57
C VAL A 30 -5.65 -11.79 -8.19
N SER A 31 -6.73 -12.52 -7.94
CA SER A 31 -6.71 -13.98 -7.75
C SER A 31 -8.03 -14.57 -8.24
N THR A 32 -7.93 -15.67 -9.01
CA THR A 32 -9.07 -16.44 -9.50
C THR A 32 -9.08 -17.87 -9.00
N ASP A 33 -8.04 -18.30 -8.29
CA ASP A 33 -7.92 -19.64 -7.73
C ASP A 33 -8.28 -19.61 -6.22
N PRO A 34 -9.34 -20.33 -5.79
CA PRO A 34 -9.70 -20.44 -4.39
C PRO A 34 -8.60 -21.03 -3.47
N ALA A 35 -7.57 -21.64 -4.04
CA ALA A 35 -6.42 -22.14 -3.28
C ALA A 35 -5.37 -21.06 -2.96
N ASP A 36 -5.40 -19.91 -3.63
CA ASP A 36 -4.50 -18.80 -3.35
C ASP A 36 -4.78 -18.18 -1.97
N PHE A 37 -3.74 -17.87 -1.22
CA PHE A 37 -3.86 -17.21 0.09
C PHE A 37 -4.74 -15.95 0.06
N ILE A 38 -4.53 -15.12 -0.96
CA ILE A 38 -5.21 -13.82 -1.06
C ILE A 38 -6.66 -13.91 -1.58
N TYR A 39 -7.06 -15.05 -2.18
CA TYR A 39 -8.36 -15.20 -2.83
C TYR A 39 -9.55 -14.81 -1.94
N ALA A 40 -9.59 -15.34 -0.72
CA ALA A 40 -10.69 -15.06 0.22
C ALA A 40 -10.79 -13.58 0.66
N ARG A 41 -9.75 -12.80 0.43
CA ARG A 41 -9.67 -11.34 0.73
C ARG A 41 -9.84 -10.48 -0.51
N SER A 42 -9.62 -11.03 -1.70
CA SER A 42 -9.70 -10.35 -3.00
C SER A 42 -11.13 -10.37 -3.56
N PHE A 43 -11.31 -9.71 -4.71
CA PHE A 43 -12.58 -9.75 -5.43
C PHE A 43 -12.87 -11.13 -6.06
N GLY A 44 -11.84 -11.98 -6.21
CA GLY A 44 -11.98 -13.35 -6.72
C GLY A 44 -12.29 -13.43 -8.22
N GLN A 45 -11.89 -12.43 -8.99
CA GLN A 45 -12.12 -12.34 -10.43
C GLN A 45 -10.81 -12.01 -11.17
N ASP A 46 -10.88 -11.98 -12.51
CA ASP A 46 -9.74 -11.57 -13.33
C ASP A 46 -9.35 -10.10 -13.14
N ALA A 47 -8.22 -9.72 -13.72
CA ALA A 47 -7.64 -8.40 -13.56
C ALA A 47 -8.56 -7.27 -14.06
N GLN A 48 -9.28 -7.47 -15.17
CA GLN A 48 -10.17 -6.47 -15.73
C GLN A 48 -11.42 -6.26 -14.85
N ALA A 49 -12.01 -7.35 -14.36
CA ALA A 49 -13.15 -7.29 -13.46
C ALA A 49 -12.76 -6.68 -12.11
N THR A 50 -11.56 -7.04 -11.59
CA THR A 50 -11.00 -6.47 -10.36
C THR A 50 -10.72 -4.98 -10.52
N ALA A 51 -10.17 -4.54 -11.65
CA ALA A 51 -9.96 -3.12 -11.95
C ALA A 51 -11.28 -2.33 -11.92
N GLY A 52 -12.34 -2.87 -12.55
CA GLY A 52 -13.67 -2.25 -12.52
C GLY A 52 -14.28 -2.19 -11.11
N TYR A 53 -14.07 -3.22 -10.29
CA TYR A 53 -14.47 -3.24 -8.89
C TYR A 53 -13.73 -2.18 -8.08
N VAL A 54 -12.39 -2.14 -8.18
CA VAL A 54 -11.55 -1.19 -7.43
C VAL A 54 -11.92 0.24 -7.74
N ALA A 55 -12.04 0.61 -9.03
CA ALA A 55 -12.39 1.97 -9.43
C ALA A 55 -13.73 2.43 -8.85
N GLN A 56 -14.75 1.55 -8.87
CA GLN A 56 -16.08 1.89 -8.35
C GLN A 56 -16.10 2.00 -6.83
N VAL A 57 -15.37 1.14 -6.11
CA VAL A 57 -15.29 1.22 -4.65
C VAL A 57 -14.54 2.48 -4.21
N VAL A 58 -13.42 2.82 -4.86
CA VAL A 58 -12.70 4.08 -4.61
C VAL A 58 -13.62 5.28 -4.83
N GLY A 59 -14.38 5.33 -5.92
CA GLY A 59 -15.34 6.41 -6.18
C GLY A 59 -16.41 6.55 -5.08
N VAL A 60 -16.91 5.43 -4.53
CA VAL A 60 -17.83 5.47 -3.38
C VAL A 60 -17.15 6.01 -2.12
N MET A 61 -15.90 5.62 -1.87
CA MET A 61 -15.14 6.09 -0.70
C MET A 61 -14.85 7.59 -0.79
N GLU A 62 -14.53 8.09 -1.99
CA GLU A 62 -14.36 9.52 -2.27
C GLU A 62 -15.67 10.30 -2.02
N GLU A 63 -16.82 9.81 -2.54
CA GLU A 63 -18.14 10.41 -2.30
C GLU A 63 -18.49 10.52 -0.80
N GLU A 64 -18.07 9.53 -0.01
CA GLU A 64 -18.32 9.50 1.46
C GLU A 64 -17.24 10.22 2.27
N HIS A 65 -16.21 10.77 1.63
CA HIS A 65 -15.07 11.46 2.26
C HIS A 65 -14.29 10.60 3.28
N ILE A 66 -14.10 9.32 2.98
CA ILE A 66 -13.23 8.42 3.73
C ILE A 66 -12.00 8.04 2.90
N GLY A 67 -10.82 8.14 3.49
CA GLY A 67 -9.58 7.81 2.79
C GLY A 67 -9.50 6.35 2.36
N SER A 68 -9.08 6.15 1.12
CA SER A 68 -8.92 4.84 0.47
C SER A 68 -7.44 4.42 0.41
N VAL A 69 -7.19 3.10 0.56
CA VAL A 69 -5.84 2.54 0.48
C VAL A 69 -5.87 1.28 -0.39
N LEU A 70 -5.32 1.37 -1.59
CA LEU A 70 -5.17 0.21 -2.48
C LEU A 70 -4.12 -0.74 -1.93
N LYS A 71 -4.41 -2.04 -1.89
CA LYS A 71 -3.48 -3.05 -1.36
C LYS A 71 -3.64 -4.39 -2.05
N HIS A 72 -2.57 -5.15 -2.10
CA HIS A 72 -1.21 -4.97 -1.58
C HIS A 72 -0.24 -4.84 -2.76
N PHE A 73 0.29 -3.66 -3.01
CA PHE A 73 1.19 -3.42 -4.15
C PHE A 73 2.51 -4.20 -3.98
N PRO A 74 3.09 -4.80 -5.02
CA PRO A 74 2.72 -4.75 -6.45
C PRO A 74 1.68 -5.80 -6.89
N GLY A 75 1.07 -6.54 -6.00
CA GLY A 75 0.10 -7.60 -6.23
C GLY A 75 0.57 -8.94 -5.66
N TYR A 76 -0.29 -9.60 -4.89
CA TYR A 76 0.05 -10.85 -4.21
C TYR A 76 0.14 -12.04 -5.16
N GLY A 77 -0.71 -12.07 -6.21
CA GLY A 77 -0.82 -13.23 -7.09
C GLY A 77 -1.08 -14.52 -6.33
N ASN A 78 -0.37 -15.59 -6.71
CA ASN A 78 -0.45 -16.90 -6.06
C ASN A 78 0.62 -17.12 -4.97
N ASN A 79 1.19 -16.06 -4.41
CA ASN A 79 2.21 -16.17 -3.37
C ASN A 79 1.64 -16.63 -2.04
N VAL A 80 2.54 -17.15 -1.20
CA VAL A 80 2.25 -17.56 0.18
C VAL A 80 2.06 -16.34 1.09
N ASP A 81 1.51 -16.59 2.27
CA ASP A 81 1.27 -15.58 3.30
C ASP A 81 2.59 -15.00 3.85
N THR A 82 2.81 -13.70 3.68
CA THR A 82 3.99 -12.96 4.21
C THR A 82 3.99 -12.82 5.74
N HIS A 83 2.89 -13.13 6.43
CA HIS A 83 2.86 -13.20 7.89
C HIS A 83 3.64 -14.41 8.44
N THR A 84 3.90 -15.42 7.62
CA THR A 84 4.57 -16.66 8.02
C THR A 84 5.99 -16.81 7.47
N GLY A 85 6.50 -15.79 6.77
CA GLY A 85 7.84 -15.78 6.20
C GLY A 85 7.95 -15.00 4.90
N ILE A 86 9.09 -15.14 4.22
CA ILE A 86 9.37 -14.46 2.96
C ILE A 86 8.56 -15.11 1.82
N ALA A 87 7.76 -14.31 1.12
CA ALA A 87 7.11 -14.71 -0.12
C ALA A 87 7.95 -14.23 -1.31
N LEU A 88 8.54 -15.18 -2.06
CA LEU A 88 9.32 -14.90 -3.26
C LEU A 88 8.44 -15.09 -4.51
N ASP A 89 8.14 -13.99 -5.18
CA ASP A 89 7.40 -13.97 -6.43
C ASP A 89 8.37 -13.98 -7.62
N GLN A 90 8.37 -15.07 -8.36
CA GLN A 90 9.21 -15.26 -9.54
C GLN A 90 8.49 -15.00 -10.87
N ARG A 91 7.28 -14.44 -10.81
CA ARG A 91 6.51 -14.13 -12.02
C ARG A 91 7.25 -13.09 -12.88
N PRO A 92 7.18 -13.21 -14.22
CA PRO A 92 7.76 -12.22 -15.11
C PRO A 92 7.13 -10.82 -14.88
N TYR A 93 7.91 -9.78 -15.09
CA TYR A 93 7.43 -8.39 -14.97
C TYR A 93 6.19 -8.09 -15.82
N GLU A 94 6.14 -8.67 -17.03
CA GLU A 94 5.00 -8.56 -17.94
C GLU A 94 3.68 -9.04 -17.29
N THR A 95 3.72 -10.04 -16.40
CA THR A 95 2.53 -10.50 -15.66
C THR A 95 1.98 -9.40 -14.77
N PHE A 96 2.83 -8.67 -14.07
CA PHE A 96 2.42 -7.52 -13.26
C PHE A 96 1.82 -6.41 -14.13
N GLN A 97 2.48 -6.06 -15.23
CA GLN A 97 2.00 -5.02 -16.15
C GLN A 97 0.65 -5.33 -16.79
N THR A 98 0.42 -6.60 -17.14
CA THR A 98 -0.79 -7.01 -17.88
C THR A 98 -1.93 -7.49 -16.98
N ALA A 99 -1.67 -7.71 -15.69
CA ALA A 99 -2.67 -8.18 -14.75
C ALA A 99 -2.68 -7.38 -13.43
N ASP A 100 -1.65 -7.57 -12.57
CA ASP A 100 -1.68 -7.04 -11.19
C ASP A 100 -1.76 -5.51 -11.14
N PHE A 101 -1.11 -4.78 -12.07
CA PHE A 101 -1.15 -3.32 -12.10
C PHE A 101 -2.48 -2.73 -12.57
N LEU A 102 -3.31 -3.47 -13.31
CA LEU A 102 -4.56 -2.94 -13.84
C LEU A 102 -5.52 -2.45 -12.75
N PRO A 103 -5.77 -3.18 -11.64
CA PRO A 103 -6.59 -2.68 -10.54
C PRO A 103 -5.99 -1.46 -9.85
N PHE A 104 -4.67 -1.40 -9.65
CA PHE A 104 -4.00 -0.23 -9.07
C PHE A 104 -4.13 0.99 -9.97
N GLN A 105 -3.87 0.86 -11.28
CA GLN A 105 -4.06 1.94 -12.24
C GLN A 105 -5.50 2.45 -12.24
N ALA A 106 -6.47 1.55 -12.23
CA ALA A 106 -7.89 1.91 -12.21
C ALA A 106 -8.28 2.63 -10.91
N GLY A 107 -7.76 2.20 -9.76
CA GLY A 107 -7.97 2.86 -8.48
C GLY A 107 -7.30 4.24 -8.41
N ILE A 108 -6.06 4.37 -8.91
CA ILE A 108 -5.33 5.64 -9.00
C ILE A 108 -6.11 6.64 -9.88
N GLN A 109 -6.58 6.19 -11.05
CA GLN A 109 -7.39 7.02 -11.95
C GLN A 109 -8.75 7.42 -11.35
N ALA A 110 -9.28 6.61 -10.44
CA ALA A 110 -10.52 6.89 -9.71
C ALA A 110 -10.31 7.79 -8.47
N GLY A 111 -9.08 8.22 -8.19
CA GLY A 111 -8.77 9.13 -7.08
C GLY A 111 -8.35 8.45 -5.78
N ALA A 112 -7.78 7.24 -5.83
CA ALA A 112 -7.29 6.59 -4.61
C ALA A 112 -6.23 7.43 -3.89
N ASP A 113 -6.39 7.59 -2.57
CA ASP A 113 -5.55 8.47 -1.74
C ASP A 113 -4.20 7.86 -1.41
N ALA A 114 -4.18 6.55 -1.17
CA ALA A 114 -2.98 5.86 -0.71
C ALA A 114 -2.81 4.46 -1.33
N VAL A 115 -1.55 3.99 -1.32
CA VAL A 115 -1.17 2.63 -1.72
C VAL A 115 -0.35 1.99 -0.61
N LEU A 116 -0.76 0.80 -0.18
CA LEU A 116 -0.03 -0.02 0.78
C LEU A 116 0.84 -1.03 0.02
N VAL A 117 2.16 -0.97 0.31
CA VAL A 117 3.16 -1.84 -0.30
C VAL A 117 3.41 -3.06 0.59
N SER A 118 3.32 -4.25 0.02
CA SER A 118 3.50 -5.54 0.70
C SER A 118 4.96 -5.88 0.99
N HIS A 119 5.18 -6.98 1.72
CA HIS A 119 6.53 -7.48 2.05
C HIS A 119 6.97 -8.67 1.20
N ASN A 120 6.26 -8.99 0.11
CA ASN A 120 6.74 -9.99 -0.85
C ASN A 120 7.93 -9.47 -1.65
N ILE A 121 8.81 -10.38 -2.07
CA ILE A 121 9.92 -10.08 -2.98
C ILE A 121 9.44 -10.37 -4.40
N ALA A 122 9.25 -9.33 -5.19
CA ALA A 122 8.94 -9.46 -6.61
C ALA A 122 10.25 -9.51 -7.41
N ALA A 123 10.79 -10.71 -7.62
CA ALA A 123 12.13 -10.91 -8.17
C ALA A 123 12.38 -10.25 -9.53
N SER A 124 11.33 -10.06 -10.33
CA SER A 124 11.43 -9.37 -11.62
C SER A 124 11.53 -7.84 -11.50
N MET A 125 11.34 -7.28 -10.29
CA MET A 125 11.51 -5.85 -9.98
C MET A 125 12.72 -5.63 -9.09
N ASP A 126 12.82 -6.41 -8.01
CA ASP A 126 13.95 -6.42 -7.07
C ASP A 126 14.07 -7.83 -6.47
N GLU A 127 15.16 -8.53 -6.78
CA GLU A 127 15.38 -9.90 -6.29
C GLU A 127 15.92 -9.97 -4.86
N SER A 128 16.32 -8.84 -4.30
CA SER A 128 17.05 -8.76 -3.03
C SER A 128 16.27 -8.16 -1.88
N LEU A 129 15.26 -7.33 -2.15
CA LEU A 129 14.52 -6.60 -1.12
C LEU A 129 13.03 -6.87 -1.20
N PRO A 130 12.33 -6.94 -0.04
CA PRO A 130 10.88 -6.88 -0.01
C PRO A 130 10.36 -5.62 -0.70
N ALA A 131 9.22 -5.70 -1.36
CA ALA A 131 8.63 -4.60 -2.11
C ALA A 131 8.53 -3.30 -1.28
N SER A 132 8.14 -3.39 -0.01
CA SER A 132 8.06 -2.24 0.91
C SER A 132 9.42 -1.59 1.24
N LEU A 133 10.53 -2.31 1.02
CA LEU A 133 11.89 -1.82 1.26
C LEU A 133 12.66 -1.57 -0.05
N SER A 134 12.05 -1.78 -1.21
CA SER A 134 12.69 -1.64 -2.53
C SER A 134 12.45 -0.27 -3.15
N PRO A 135 13.49 0.55 -3.35
CA PRO A 135 13.39 1.79 -4.11
C PRO A 135 12.86 1.59 -5.55
N THR A 136 13.22 0.45 -6.17
CA THR A 136 12.76 0.11 -7.53
C THR A 136 11.26 -0.06 -7.60
N VAL A 137 10.65 -0.77 -6.64
CA VAL A 137 9.20 -0.97 -6.58
C VAL A 137 8.47 0.37 -6.37
N HIS A 138 9.01 1.25 -5.52
CA HIS A 138 8.45 2.58 -5.31
C HIS A 138 8.59 3.47 -6.56
N GLN A 139 9.70 3.38 -7.27
CA GLN A 139 9.88 4.09 -8.55
C GLN A 139 8.87 3.63 -9.60
N ILE A 140 8.61 2.32 -9.72
CA ILE A 140 7.57 1.78 -10.61
C ILE A 140 6.18 2.39 -10.25
N LEU A 141 5.82 2.39 -8.97
CA LEU A 141 4.55 2.97 -8.53
C LEU A 141 4.46 4.47 -8.86
N ARG A 142 5.53 5.23 -8.61
CA ARG A 142 5.57 6.67 -8.87
C ARG A 142 5.61 7.03 -10.35
N GLU A 143 6.49 6.37 -11.12
CA GLU A 143 6.80 6.78 -12.50
C GLU A 143 5.97 6.04 -13.55
N GLU A 144 5.76 4.71 -13.41
CA GLU A 144 4.99 3.95 -14.40
C GLU A 144 3.48 4.02 -14.16
N LEU A 145 3.05 3.92 -12.89
CA LEU A 145 1.63 4.02 -12.55
C LEU A 145 1.19 5.48 -12.30
N GLY A 146 2.13 6.42 -12.17
CA GLY A 146 1.86 7.85 -12.01
C GLY A 146 1.21 8.21 -10.67
N PHE A 147 1.52 7.48 -9.59
CA PHE A 147 0.90 7.69 -8.29
C PHE A 147 1.61 8.78 -7.46
N ASP A 148 0.92 9.86 -7.15
CA ASP A 148 1.44 10.98 -6.35
C ASP A 148 0.91 11.03 -4.90
N GLY A 149 -0.04 10.15 -4.54
CA GLY A 149 -0.62 10.06 -3.19
C GLY A 149 0.33 9.44 -2.16
N VAL A 150 -0.21 9.10 -0.99
CA VAL A 150 0.54 8.55 0.14
C VAL A 150 0.89 7.08 -0.09
N VAL A 151 2.17 6.73 0.05
CA VAL A 151 2.65 5.34 0.04
C VAL A 151 2.94 4.91 1.48
N LEU A 152 2.38 3.76 1.87
CA LEU A 152 2.61 3.22 3.21
C LEU A 152 2.98 1.73 3.16
N THR A 153 3.69 1.27 4.17
CA THR A 153 4.05 -0.14 4.31
C THR A 153 2.90 -0.96 4.88
N ASP A 154 2.94 -2.30 4.69
CA ASP A 154 2.29 -3.21 5.64
C ASP A 154 3.05 -3.21 6.97
N ASP A 155 2.61 -3.97 8.00
CA ASP A 155 3.22 -3.90 9.35
C ASP A 155 4.68 -4.37 9.31
N LEU A 156 5.60 -3.45 9.65
CA LEU A 156 7.04 -3.72 9.69
C LEU A 156 7.48 -4.70 10.79
N ALA A 157 6.58 -5.12 11.67
CA ALA A 157 6.83 -6.19 12.65
C ALA A 157 6.65 -7.61 12.07
N MET A 158 6.25 -7.72 10.79
CA MET A 158 6.11 -9.02 10.13
C MET A 158 7.47 -9.69 9.90
N ASP A 159 7.52 -11.02 10.06
CA ASP A 159 8.75 -11.82 9.96
C ASP A 159 9.48 -11.62 8.63
N ALA A 160 8.75 -11.42 7.54
CA ALA A 160 9.30 -11.15 6.21
C ALA A 160 10.20 -9.90 6.14
N VAL A 161 10.01 -8.93 7.03
CA VAL A 161 10.81 -7.69 7.07
C VAL A 161 11.95 -7.77 8.06
N MET A 162 11.74 -8.47 9.18
CA MET A 162 12.70 -8.53 10.29
C MET A 162 14.07 -9.11 9.86
N GLU A 163 14.11 -10.02 8.89
CA GLU A 163 15.37 -10.56 8.36
C GLU A 163 16.21 -9.48 7.65
N TYR A 164 15.58 -8.50 7.01
CA TYR A 164 16.26 -7.41 6.28
C TYR A 164 16.66 -6.26 7.20
N ALA A 165 16.04 -6.17 8.37
CA ALA A 165 16.34 -5.14 9.38
C ALA A 165 17.49 -5.52 10.35
N GLN A 166 18.20 -6.64 10.14
CA GLN A 166 19.17 -7.24 11.07
C GLN A 166 20.26 -6.29 11.58
N ASN A 167 20.56 -5.20 10.88
CA ASN A 167 21.57 -4.20 11.27
C ASN A 167 21.06 -2.76 11.24
N GLY A 168 19.74 -2.56 11.16
CA GLY A 168 19.12 -1.23 11.06
C GLY A 168 17.65 -1.25 11.42
N SER A 169 17.03 -0.08 11.36
CA SER A 169 15.59 0.07 11.56
C SER A 169 14.84 -0.27 10.27
N ALA A 170 13.86 -1.15 10.35
CA ALA A 170 12.96 -1.40 9.22
C ALA A 170 12.28 -0.12 8.75
N ALA A 171 11.89 0.79 9.66
CA ALA A 171 11.29 2.07 9.32
C ALA A 171 12.27 3.00 8.57
N VAL A 172 13.56 3.00 8.94
CA VAL A 172 14.58 3.78 8.21
C VAL A 172 14.71 3.27 6.78
N LEU A 173 14.81 1.95 6.60
CA LEU A 173 14.89 1.34 5.26
C LEU A 173 13.62 1.61 4.44
N ALA A 174 12.44 1.48 5.05
CA ALA A 174 11.16 1.73 4.38
C ALA A 174 11.04 3.19 3.91
N ILE A 175 11.43 4.16 4.75
CA ILE A 175 11.43 5.58 4.36
C ILE A 175 12.44 5.82 3.24
N GLN A 176 13.66 5.28 3.34
CA GLN A 176 14.66 5.40 2.28
C GLN A 176 14.19 4.79 0.94
N ALA A 177 13.37 3.74 1.00
CA ALA A 177 12.77 3.13 -0.19
C ALA A 177 11.73 4.03 -0.88
N GLY A 178 11.11 4.97 -0.16
CA GLY A 178 10.14 5.91 -0.72
C GLY A 178 8.74 5.85 -0.09
N ASN A 179 8.57 5.13 1.04
CA ASN A 179 7.32 5.22 1.79
C ASN A 179 7.18 6.57 2.48
N ASP A 180 5.98 7.13 2.45
CA ASP A 180 5.61 8.37 3.15
C ASP A 180 5.17 8.11 4.59
N MET A 181 4.60 6.93 4.86
CA MET A 181 4.19 6.46 6.18
C MET A 181 4.65 5.03 6.40
N VAL A 182 4.83 4.65 7.66
CA VAL A 182 5.12 3.27 8.04
C VAL A 182 4.07 2.78 9.03
N VAL A 183 3.60 1.55 8.83
CA VAL A 183 2.76 0.83 9.80
C VAL A 183 3.69 -0.02 10.65
N THR A 184 3.64 0.13 11.97
CA THR A 184 4.47 -0.67 12.88
C THR A 184 3.86 -0.78 14.27
N THR A 185 3.96 -1.95 14.87
CA THR A 185 3.63 -2.19 16.28
C THR A 185 4.79 -1.84 17.21
N ASP A 186 6.05 -1.75 16.70
CA ASP A 186 7.25 -1.35 17.45
C ASP A 186 7.60 0.14 17.26
N PHE A 187 6.60 1.02 17.34
CA PHE A 187 6.81 2.46 17.16
C PHE A 187 7.74 3.09 18.19
N GLN A 188 7.80 2.54 19.41
CA GLN A 188 8.65 3.07 20.50
C GLN A 188 10.13 2.97 20.17
N THR A 189 10.56 1.91 19.47
CA THR A 189 11.94 1.74 19.02
C THR A 189 12.20 2.45 17.71
N GLN A 190 11.26 2.34 16.76
CA GLN A 190 11.50 2.77 15.38
C GLN A 190 11.44 4.29 15.19
N ILE A 191 10.55 5.00 15.90
CA ILE A 191 10.49 6.47 15.82
C ILE A 191 11.82 7.13 16.21
N PRO A 192 12.45 6.83 17.36
CA PRO A 192 13.78 7.38 17.70
C PRO A 192 14.85 7.05 16.67
N GLN A 193 14.81 5.87 16.06
CA GLN A 193 15.76 5.48 15.01
C GLN A 193 15.63 6.32 13.75
N VAL A 194 14.39 6.60 13.30
CA VAL A 194 14.13 7.50 12.18
C VAL A 194 14.61 8.93 12.49
N ILE A 195 14.29 9.45 13.68
CA ILE A 195 14.77 10.79 14.11
C ILE A 195 16.30 10.85 14.05
N HIS A 196 16.99 9.83 14.58
CA HIS A 196 18.44 9.76 14.53
C HIS A 196 18.99 9.69 13.10
N ALA A 197 18.33 8.93 12.22
CA ALA A 197 18.72 8.80 10.81
C ALA A 197 18.62 10.14 10.07
N VAL A 198 17.59 10.95 10.35
CA VAL A 198 17.48 12.32 9.83
C VAL A 198 18.58 13.22 10.40
N GLN A 199 18.78 13.22 11.70
CA GLN A 199 19.79 14.05 12.37
C GLN A 199 21.23 13.73 11.92
N SER A 200 21.50 12.47 11.57
CA SER A 200 22.82 12.02 11.06
C SER A 200 22.96 12.14 9.54
N GLY A 201 21.94 12.59 8.83
CA GLY A 201 21.94 12.74 7.37
C GLY A 201 21.80 11.43 6.57
N VAL A 202 21.44 10.32 7.24
CA VAL A 202 21.14 9.03 6.59
C VAL A 202 19.82 9.10 5.81
N ILE A 203 18.84 9.85 6.32
CA ILE A 203 17.64 10.27 5.60
C ILE A 203 17.73 11.77 5.38
N ALA A 204 17.53 12.24 4.16
CA ALA A 204 17.47 13.67 3.85
C ALA A 204 16.20 14.29 4.47
N GLU A 205 16.34 15.44 5.14
CA GLU A 205 15.19 16.17 5.70
C GLU A 205 14.14 16.49 4.61
N SER A 206 14.58 16.82 3.39
CA SER A 206 13.68 17.05 2.25
C SER A 206 12.82 15.84 1.87
N GLN A 207 13.25 14.63 2.15
CA GLN A 207 12.44 13.42 1.95
C GLN A 207 11.31 13.35 2.98
N ILE A 208 11.60 13.70 4.24
CA ILE A 208 10.58 13.80 5.28
C ILE A 208 9.57 14.91 4.96
N ASP A 209 10.05 16.08 4.50
CA ASP A 209 9.17 17.20 4.12
C ASP A 209 8.22 16.83 2.98
N GLN A 210 8.68 16.07 1.99
CA GLN A 210 7.83 15.56 0.91
C GLN A 210 6.77 14.59 1.43
N ALA A 211 7.16 13.63 2.27
CA ALA A 211 6.26 12.66 2.89
C ALA A 211 5.19 13.37 3.73
N VAL A 212 5.61 14.29 4.61
CA VAL A 212 4.71 15.08 5.45
C VAL A 212 3.76 15.94 4.59
N THR A 213 4.25 16.52 3.50
CA THR A 213 3.42 17.31 2.59
C THR A 213 2.29 16.45 1.98
N ARG A 214 2.58 15.22 1.52
CA ARG A 214 1.54 14.30 1.02
C ARG A 214 0.52 13.95 2.11
N VAL A 215 0.98 13.61 3.30
CA VAL A 215 0.11 13.27 4.43
C VAL A 215 -0.76 14.45 4.86
N LEU A 216 -0.23 15.68 4.87
CA LEU A 216 -0.99 16.87 5.21
C LEU A 216 -2.02 17.23 4.12
N ASN A 217 -1.66 17.09 2.84
CA ASN A 217 -2.60 17.26 1.74
C ASN A 217 -3.75 16.27 1.86
N TRP A 218 -3.46 14.98 2.09
CA TRP A 218 -4.49 13.96 2.29
C TRP A 218 -5.43 14.31 3.46
N LYS A 219 -4.86 14.74 4.60
CA LYS A 219 -5.67 15.19 5.74
C LYS A 219 -6.53 16.41 5.41
N TYR A 220 -6.01 17.32 4.59
CA TYR A 220 -6.76 18.49 4.15
C TYR A 220 -7.93 18.10 3.23
N GLU A 221 -7.71 17.21 2.27
CA GLU A 221 -8.73 16.68 1.36
C GLU A 221 -9.85 15.94 2.09
N LEU A 222 -9.50 15.21 3.16
CA LEU A 222 -10.47 14.56 4.07
C LEU A 222 -11.14 15.53 5.05
N GLY A 223 -10.84 16.83 4.99
CA GLY A 223 -11.44 17.85 5.89
C GLY A 223 -10.98 17.76 7.35
N LEU A 224 -9.86 17.08 7.63
CA LEU A 224 -9.35 16.86 8.99
C LEU A 224 -8.49 18.03 9.51
N LEU A 225 -8.08 18.93 8.63
CA LEU A 225 -7.36 20.15 8.99
C LEU A 225 -8.34 21.31 8.90
N GLY A 226 -8.52 22.04 10.01
CA GLY A 226 -9.37 23.24 10.03
C GLY A 226 -8.84 24.32 9.08
N ASN A 227 -9.78 25.10 8.54
CA ASN A 227 -9.50 26.30 7.76
C ASN A 227 -8.83 27.38 8.62
#